data_661e9f54de5cba593fabb38507a3ad5f
#
_entry.id   661e9f54de5cba593fabb38507a3ad5f
#
_cell.length_a   1.000
_cell.length_b   1.000
_cell.length_c   1.000
_cell.angle_alpha   90.00
_cell.angle_beta   90.00
_cell.angle_gamma   90.00
#
_symmetry.space_group_name_H-M   'P 1'
#
loop_
_entity.id
_entity.type
_entity.pdbx_description
1 polymer ?
#
loop_
_entity_poly.entity_id
_entity_poly.type
_entity_poly.pdbx_seq_one_letter_code
_entity_poly.pdbx_strand_id
1 'polypeptide(L)'
;EDELLAFAGRTHAEYNTHGKLTGEARDRGENDVDDILARLAVYLGVPELAETEEAATYDNADPEQPLPIRPPVLCPGCPHRGSFYAVKRALGKKPAVFCGDIGCYTLGNAMPLDAVDTCLCMGAGITMAQGFSVIEPQKKALAFVGDSTFFASGLPGIVNAVYNGHDFTLCVLDSATTAMTGGQPHPGTGVTLMG
;
A
#
# COMPACT_ATOMS: atom_id res chain seq x y z
N GLU A 1 -9.39 -4.78 -18.21
CA GLU A 1 -10.06 -5.74 -19.13
C GLU A 1 -11.03 -5.02 -20.03
N ASP A 2 -11.97 -4.21 -19.51
CA ASP A 2 -12.92 -3.41 -20.31
C ASP A 2 -12.23 -2.52 -21.32
N GLU A 3 -11.16 -1.84 -20.94
CA GLU A 3 -10.39 -0.96 -21.81
C GLU A 3 -9.70 -1.73 -22.94
N LEU A 4 -9.18 -2.93 -22.66
CA LEU A 4 -8.56 -3.80 -23.66
C LEU A 4 -9.59 -4.32 -24.65
N LEU A 5 -10.75 -4.76 -24.16
CA LEU A 5 -11.85 -5.21 -25.03
C LEU A 5 -12.39 -4.07 -25.90
N ALA A 6 -12.55 -2.87 -25.32
CA ALA A 6 -12.96 -1.69 -26.07
C ALA A 6 -11.90 -1.26 -27.10
N PHE A 7 -10.61 -1.38 -26.77
CA PHE A 7 -9.51 -1.11 -27.70
C PHE A 7 -9.50 -2.11 -28.87
N ALA A 8 -9.61 -3.41 -28.58
CA ALA A 8 -9.69 -4.46 -29.58
C ALA A 8 -10.89 -4.24 -30.54
N GLY A 9 -12.05 -3.89 -29.99
CA GLY A 9 -13.23 -3.57 -30.79
C GLY A 9 -13.04 -2.34 -31.70
N ARG A 10 -12.38 -1.29 -31.21
CA ARG A 10 -12.09 -0.08 -32.02
C ARG A 10 -11.05 -0.31 -33.11
N THR A 11 -10.08 -1.15 -32.85
CA THR A 11 -8.96 -1.43 -33.78
C THR A 11 -9.21 -2.62 -34.70
N HIS A 12 -10.34 -3.32 -34.52
CA HIS A 12 -10.63 -4.57 -35.20
C HIS A 12 -9.52 -5.62 -35.08
N ALA A 13 -8.81 -5.56 -33.96
CA ALA A 13 -7.74 -6.50 -33.66
C ALA A 13 -8.31 -7.78 -33.03
N GLU A 14 -7.90 -8.92 -33.55
CA GLU A 14 -8.27 -10.22 -32.99
C GLU A 14 -7.34 -10.53 -31.81
N TYR A 15 -7.75 -10.13 -30.59
CA TYR A 15 -7.11 -10.52 -29.36
C TYR A 15 -7.98 -11.50 -28.59
N ASN A 16 -7.43 -12.64 -28.23
CA ASN A 16 -8.05 -13.51 -27.24
C ASN A 16 -7.80 -12.92 -25.85
N THR A 17 -8.84 -12.35 -25.25
CA THR A 17 -8.77 -11.77 -23.93
C THR A 17 -9.39 -12.76 -22.94
N HIS A 18 -8.61 -13.15 -21.94
CA HIS A 18 -9.04 -14.04 -20.87
C HIS A 18 -8.95 -13.29 -19.54
N GLY A 19 -10.01 -13.29 -18.76
CA GLY A 19 -10.02 -12.54 -17.54
C GLY A 19 -11.31 -12.65 -16.72
N LYS A 20 -11.60 -11.63 -15.95
CA LYS A 20 -12.77 -11.58 -15.05
C LYS A 20 -14.09 -11.51 -15.82
N LEU A 21 -14.15 -10.71 -16.88
CA LEU A 21 -15.36 -10.53 -17.67
C LEU A 21 -15.68 -11.73 -18.56
N THR A 22 -14.66 -12.45 -18.98
CA THR A 22 -14.81 -13.68 -19.75
C THR A 22 -15.03 -14.91 -18.85
N GLY A 23 -14.94 -14.75 -17.55
CA GLY A 23 -15.22 -15.78 -16.56
C GLY A 23 -14.05 -16.71 -16.24
N GLU A 24 -12.90 -16.56 -16.90
CA GLU A 24 -11.73 -17.39 -16.64
C GLU A 24 -10.95 -16.94 -15.39
N ALA A 25 -11.12 -15.69 -14.94
CA ALA A 25 -10.54 -15.21 -13.69
C ALA A 25 -11.62 -14.91 -12.66
N ARG A 26 -11.33 -15.17 -11.38
CA ARG A 26 -12.25 -14.81 -10.30
C ARG A 26 -12.42 -13.29 -10.23
N ASP A 27 -13.66 -12.83 -10.08
CA ASP A 27 -13.99 -11.42 -9.85
C ASP A 27 -13.95 -11.05 -8.36
N ARG A 28 -13.90 -12.03 -7.47
CA ARG A 28 -13.90 -11.87 -6.01
C ARG A 28 -12.90 -12.78 -5.33
N GLY A 29 -12.42 -12.33 -4.18
CA GLY A 29 -11.44 -13.05 -3.38
C GLY A 29 -10.00 -12.87 -3.89
N GLU A 30 -9.07 -13.53 -3.23
CA GLU A 30 -7.66 -13.53 -3.58
C GLU A 30 -7.38 -14.61 -4.63
N ASN A 31 -6.56 -14.29 -5.62
CA ASN A 31 -6.04 -15.30 -6.54
C ASN A 31 -4.70 -15.77 -5.97
N ASP A 32 -4.66 -16.99 -5.48
CA ASP A 32 -3.44 -17.63 -5.03
C ASP A 32 -2.61 -18.20 -6.19
N VAL A 33 -1.48 -18.80 -5.86
CA VAL A 33 -0.55 -19.35 -6.87
C VAL A 33 -1.22 -20.48 -7.64
N ASP A 34 -1.98 -21.32 -6.98
CA ASP A 34 -2.62 -22.49 -7.60
C ASP A 34 -3.76 -22.07 -8.54
N ASP A 35 -4.55 -21.07 -8.16
CA ASP A 35 -5.54 -20.44 -9.03
C ASP A 35 -4.89 -19.88 -10.31
N ILE A 36 -3.75 -19.20 -10.16
CA ILE A 36 -3.03 -18.61 -11.29
C ILE A 36 -2.45 -19.71 -12.19
N LEU A 37 -1.83 -20.73 -11.61
CA LEU A 37 -1.26 -21.86 -12.36
C LEU A 37 -2.32 -22.63 -13.14
N ALA A 38 -3.45 -22.95 -12.49
CA ALA A 38 -4.55 -23.67 -13.15
C ALA A 38 -5.07 -22.91 -14.38
N ARG A 39 -5.18 -21.57 -14.28
CA ARG A 39 -5.65 -20.71 -15.39
C ARG A 39 -4.62 -20.60 -16.49
N LEU A 40 -3.34 -20.45 -16.15
CA LEU A 40 -2.24 -20.43 -17.11
C LEU A 40 -2.12 -21.77 -17.84
N ALA A 41 -2.31 -22.89 -17.15
CA ALA A 41 -2.33 -24.22 -17.74
C ALA A 41 -3.38 -24.34 -18.85
N VAL A 42 -4.59 -23.87 -18.56
CA VAL A 42 -5.68 -23.84 -19.56
C VAL A 42 -5.33 -22.92 -20.74
N TYR A 43 -4.85 -21.71 -20.45
CA TYR A 43 -4.51 -20.71 -21.47
C TYR A 43 -3.37 -21.17 -22.39
N LEU A 44 -2.35 -21.82 -21.82
CA LEU A 44 -1.18 -22.32 -22.56
C LEU A 44 -1.41 -23.69 -23.17
N GLY A 45 -2.50 -24.37 -22.86
CA GLY A 45 -2.79 -25.74 -23.32
C GLY A 45 -1.83 -26.80 -22.74
N VAL A 46 -1.34 -26.59 -21.52
CA VAL A 46 -0.41 -27.45 -20.79
C VAL A 46 -1.03 -27.95 -19.47
N PRO A 47 -1.97 -28.90 -19.53
CA PRO A 47 -2.75 -29.31 -18.36
C PRO A 47 -1.87 -29.87 -17.24
N GLU A 48 -0.69 -30.37 -17.50
CA GLU A 48 0.29 -30.84 -16.52
C GLU A 48 0.74 -29.73 -15.54
N LEU A 49 0.63 -28.47 -15.91
CA LEU A 49 0.91 -27.36 -15.00
C LEU A 49 -0.22 -27.11 -13.98
N ALA A 50 -1.42 -27.65 -14.24
CA ALA A 50 -2.54 -27.55 -13.31
C ALA A 50 -2.51 -28.64 -12.22
N GLU A 51 -1.75 -29.70 -12.46
CA GLU A 51 -1.50 -30.75 -11.49
C GLU A 51 -0.39 -30.29 -10.53
N THR A 52 -0.71 -29.32 -9.67
CA THR A 52 0.14 -29.11 -8.50
C THR A 52 0.00 -30.34 -7.62
N GLU A 53 1.13 -31.02 -7.31
CA GLU A 53 1.14 -31.96 -6.19
C GLU A 53 0.38 -31.31 -5.05
N GLU A 54 -0.60 -32.00 -4.45
CA GLU A 54 -1.34 -31.49 -3.30
C GLU A 54 -0.34 -30.77 -2.40
N ALA A 55 -0.43 -29.43 -2.40
CA ALA A 55 0.47 -28.63 -1.59
C ALA A 55 0.34 -29.24 -0.20
N ALA A 56 1.43 -29.82 0.30
CA ALA A 56 1.42 -30.50 1.56
C ALA A 56 0.77 -29.52 2.52
N THR A 57 -0.51 -29.73 2.79
CA THR A 57 -1.22 -28.89 3.73
C THR A 57 -0.42 -29.02 5.00
N TYR A 58 0.34 -27.97 5.32
CA TYR A 58 0.96 -27.84 6.64
C TYR A 58 -0.18 -27.66 7.65
N ASP A 59 -1.05 -28.66 7.69
CA ASP A 59 -2.11 -28.78 8.68
C ASP A 59 -1.50 -29.32 10.00
N ASN A 60 -0.38 -28.70 10.39
CA ASN A 60 0.24 -28.87 11.68
C ASN A 60 -0.35 -27.96 12.74
N ALA A 61 -1.45 -27.26 12.41
CA ALA A 61 -2.20 -26.56 13.41
C ALA A 61 -3.05 -27.59 14.17
N ASP A 62 -2.60 -27.98 15.35
CA ASP A 62 -3.44 -28.67 16.31
C ASP A 62 -4.70 -27.83 16.53
N PRO A 63 -5.89 -28.31 16.12
CA PRO A 63 -7.12 -27.55 16.27
C PRO A 63 -7.44 -27.19 17.73
N GLU A 64 -6.85 -27.91 18.70
CA GLU A 64 -6.94 -27.62 20.12
C GLU A 64 -5.96 -26.53 20.58
N GLN A 65 -4.94 -26.22 19.78
CA GLN A 65 -3.95 -25.19 20.07
C GLN A 65 -3.76 -24.24 18.88
N PRO A 66 -4.71 -23.32 18.65
CA PRO A 66 -4.58 -22.38 17.55
C PRO A 66 -3.30 -21.53 17.67
N LEU A 67 -2.58 -21.40 16.59
CA LEU A 67 -1.38 -20.54 16.56
C LEU A 67 -1.75 -19.10 16.96
N PRO A 68 -0.91 -18.44 17.76
CA PRO A 68 -1.18 -17.07 18.16
C PRO A 68 -1.17 -16.15 16.94
N ILE A 69 -2.14 -15.25 16.87
CA ILE A 69 -2.20 -14.21 15.84
C ILE A 69 -0.96 -13.33 15.97
N ARG A 70 -0.22 -13.18 14.87
CA ARG A 70 0.98 -12.34 14.76
C ARG A 70 0.75 -11.24 13.72
N PRO A 71 0.01 -10.18 14.05
CA PRO A 71 -0.19 -9.07 13.12
C PRO A 71 1.16 -8.40 12.80
N PRO A 72 1.30 -7.81 11.61
CA PRO A 72 2.48 -7.01 11.29
C PRO A 72 2.59 -5.83 12.26
N VAL A 73 3.80 -5.58 12.73
CA VAL A 73 4.11 -4.47 13.65
C VAL A 73 5.40 -3.78 13.24
N LEU A 74 5.56 -2.53 13.67
CA LEU A 74 6.84 -1.84 13.52
C LEU A 74 7.95 -2.60 14.23
N CYS A 75 9.12 -2.70 13.60
CA CYS A 75 10.28 -3.38 14.15
C CYS A 75 10.64 -2.88 15.57
N PRO A 76 11.22 -3.73 16.42
CA PRO A 76 11.77 -3.29 17.71
C PRO A 76 12.82 -2.19 17.50
N GLY A 77 12.69 -1.07 18.22
CA GLY A 77 13.60 0.06 18.08
C GLY A 77 13.45 0.90 16.80
N CYS A 78 12.42 0.66 16.00
CA CYS A 78 12.18 1.40 14.77
C CYS A 78 12.04 2.92 15.05
N PRO A 79 12.79 3.79 14.34
CA PRO A 79 12.73 5.25 14.52
C PRO A 79 11.33 5.83 14.26
N HIS A 80 10.53 5.21 13.41
CA HIS A 80 9.15 5.64 13.13
C HIS A 80 8.30 5.71 14.40
N ARG A 81 8.54 4.82 15.38
CA ARG A 81 7.86 4.87 16.69
C ARG A 81 8.14 6.18 17.42
N GLY A 82 9.39 6.63 17.38
CA GLY A 82 9.81 7.91 17.97
C GLY A 82 9.15 9.09 17.28
N SER A 83 9.04 9.08 15.96
CA SER A 83 8.40 10.14 15.16
C SER A 83 6.93 10.27 15.51
N PHE A 84 6.17 9.18 15.53
CA PHE A 84 4.76 9.20 15.93
C PHE A 84 4.58 9.68 17.37
N TYR A 85 5.40 9.18 18.29
CA TYR A 85 5.36 9.60 19.68
C TYR A 85 5.64 11.10 19.83
N ALA A 86 6.65 11.63 19.15
CA ALA A 86 7.01 13.05 19.20
C ALA A 86 5.87 13.94 18.69
N VAL A 87 5.24 13.58 17.58
CA VAL A 87 4.10 14.31 17.02
C VAL A 87 2.92 14.31 17.98
N LYS A 88 2.56 13.15 18.53
CA LYS A 88 1.45 13.07 19.52
C LYS A 88 1.76 13.88 20.79
N ARG A 89 2.99 13.87 21.24
CA ARG A 89 3.44 14.71 22.38
C ARG A 89 3.34 16.20 22.07
N ALA A 90 3.74 16.62 20.86
CA ALA A 90 3.67 18.02 20.43
C ALA A 90 2.22 18.50 20.29
N LEU A 91 1.32 17.65 19.81
CA LEU A 91 -0.10 17.95 19.71
C LEU A 91 -0.78 18.05 21.09
N GLY A 92 -0.36 17.24 22.04
CA GLY A 92 -0.98 17.16 23.36
C GLY A 92 -2.45 16.73 23.26
N LYS A 93 -3.37 17.66 23.64
CA LYS A 93 -4.83 17.43 23.58
C LYS A 93 -5.51 18.12 22.38
N LYS A 94 -4.73 18.68 21.46
CA LYS A 94 -5.31 19.36 20.29
C LYS A 94 -5.92 18.31 19.36
N PRO A 95 -7.14 18.54 18.85
CA PRO A 95 -7.74 17.61 17.91
C PRO A 95 -6.93 17.58 16.61
N ALA A 96 -6.71 16.39 16.09
CA ALA A 96 -5.92 16.18 14.87
C ALA A 96 -6.51 15.03 14.06
N VAL A 97 -6.16 14.98 12.77
CA VAL A 97 -6.38 13.84 11.87
C VAL A 97 -5.04 13.40 11.33
N PHE A 98 -4.74 12.12 11.49
CA PHE A 98 -3.51 11.50 11.04
C PHE A 98 -3.75 10.78 9.70
N CYS A 99 -3.38 11.41 8.61
CA CYS A 99 -3.47 10.83 7.28
C CYS A 99 -2.21 10.01 7.01
N GLY A 100 -2.35 8.70 7.10
CA GLY A 100 -1.29 7.75 6.81
C GLY A 100 -1.17 7.44 5.33
N ASP A 101 -0.15 6.68 5.02
CA ASP A 101 0.18 6.23 3.69
C ASP A 101 0.60 4.76 3.75
N ILE A 102 0.74 4.08 2.61
CA ILE A 102 1.12 2.67 2.56
C ILE A 102 2.63 2.52 2.68
N GLY A 103 3.06 1.79 3.71
CA GLY A 103 4.45 1.52 4.04
C GLY A 103 4.61 1.11 5.50
N CYS A 104 5.84 1.06 6.01
CA CYS A 104 6.09 0.78 7.43
C CYS A 104 5.31 1.71 8.37
N TYR A 105 5.12 2.94 7.96
CA TYR A 105 4.40 3.96 8.73
C TYR A 105 2.89 3.68 8.83
N THR A 106 2.29 2.88 7.94
CA THR A 106 0.90 2.39 8.12
C THR A 106 0.75 1.65 9.45
N LEU A 107 1.81 0.95 9.87
CA LEU A 107 1.83 0.20 11.13
C LEU A 107 1.81 1.10 12.38
N GLY A 108 1.85 2.41 12.19
CA GLY A 108 1.55 3.40 13.24
C GLY A 108 0.10 3.41 13.71
N ASN A 109 -0.81 2.71 13.00
CA ASN A 109 -2.20 2.53 13.42
C ASN A 109 -2.34 1.62 14.63
N ALA A 110 -1.36 0.73 14.85
CA ALA A 110 -1.41 -0.24 15.94
C ALA A 110 -1.16 0.42 17.30
N MET A 111 -1.84 -0.10 18.32
CA MET A 111 -1.60 0.30 19.71
C MET A 111 -0.15 -0.01 20.13
N PRO A 112 0.47 0.81 20.95
CA PRO A 112 -0.06 1.99 21.64
C PRO A 112 0.08 3.30 20.86
N LEU A 113 0.53 3.27 19.62
CA LEU A 113 0.76 4.48 18.83
C LEU A 113 -0.56 5.13 18.39
N ASP A 114 -1.45 4.35 17.80
CA ASP A 114 -2.77 4.82 17.34
C ASP A 114 -2.64 6.18 16.62
N ALA A 115 -1.77 6.24 15.62
CA ALA A 115 -1.33 7.47 14.95
C ALA A 115 -1.58 7.44 13.44
N VAL A 116 -2.59 6.71 13.00
CA VAL A 116 -3.09 6.67 11.62
C VAL A 116 -4.60 6.52 11.64
N ASP A 117 -5.33 7.57 11.27
CA ASP A 117 -6.79 7.57 11.17
C ASP A 117 -7.26 7.12 9.78
N THR A 118 -6.48 7.43 8.75
CA THR A 118 -6.84 7.14 7.35
C THR A 118 -5.65 6.60 6.58
N CYS A 119 -5.90 5.64 5.68
CA CYS A 119 -4.89 5.11 4.77
C CYS A 119 -5.61 4.62 3.50
N LEU A 120 -5.16 5.06 2.31
CA LEU A 120 -5.80 4.70 1.05
C LEU A 120 -4.81 4.05 0.07
N CYS A 121 -3.88 4.83 -0.48
CA CYS A 121 -2.85 4.36 -1.41
C CYS A 121 -1.57 5.18 -1.26
N MET A 122 -0.48 4.74 -1.89
CA MET A 122 0.81 5.43 -1.81
C MET A 122 0.71 6.86 -2.34
N GLY A 123 1.05 7.84 -1.48
CA GLY A 123 0.96 9.28 -1.75
C GLY A 123 -0.37 9.93 -1.33
N ALA A 124 -1.43 9.15 -1.09
CA ALA A 124 -2.74 9.69 -0.75
C ALA A 124 -2.80 10.40 0.61
N GLY A 125 -1.92 10.06 1.55
CA GLY A 125 -1.87 10.73 2.85
C GLY A 125 -1.73 12.26 2.72
N ILE A 126 -0.94 12.72 1.75
CA ILE A 126 -0.73 14.14 1.46
C ILE A 126 -2.03 14.80 0.97
N THR A 127 -2.71 14.18 0.01
CA THR A 127 -3.93 14.75 -0.59
C THR A 127 -5.14 14.64 0.34
N MET A 128 -5.20 13.59 1.15
CA MET A 128 -6.23 13.45 2.19
C MET A 128 -6.09 14.52 3.28
N ALA A 129 -4.86 14.82 3.72
CA ALA A 129 -4.61 15.89 4.68
C ALA A 129 -5.05 17.26 4.15
N GLN A 130 -4.88 17.51 2.85
CA GLN A 130 -5.42 18.71 2.20
C GLN A 130 -6.94 18.77 2.30
N GLY A 131 -7.62 17.65 1.98
CA GLY A 131 -9.07 17.57 2.12
C GLY A 131 -9.54 17.86 3.55
N PHE A 132 -8.91 17.22 4.54
CA PHE A 132 -9.24 17.46 5.95
C PHE A 132 -8.94 18.88 6.41
N SER A 133 -7.90 19.53 5.90
CA SER A 133 -7.62 20.94 6.23
C SER A 133 -8.75 21.89 5.81
N VAL A 134 -9.54 21.52 4.81
CA VAL A 134 -10.69 22.28 4.31
C VAL A 134 -11.98 21.93 5.06
N ILE A 135 -12.27 20.63 5.21
CA ILE A 135 -13.56 20.19 5.75
C ILE A 135 -13.60 20.18 7.28
N GLU A 136 -12.44 20.07 7.94
CA GLU A 136 -12.30 20.07 9.40
C GLU A 136 -11.24 21.06 9.88
N PRO A 137 -11.38 22.37 9.58
CA PRO A 137 -10.35 23.37 9.86
C PRO A 137 -10.04 23.55 11.36
N GLN A 138 -10.89 23.04 12.24
CA GLN A 138 -10.67 23.03 13.69
C GLN A 138 -9.70 21.93 14.16
N LYS A 139 -9.44 20.93 13.30
CA LYS A 139 -8.47 19.86 13.57
C LYS A 139 -7.14 20.14 12.85
N LYS A 140 -6.04 19.71 13.44
CA LYS A 140 -4.75 19.73 12.74
C LYS A 140 -4.65 18.54 11.82
N ALA A 141 -4.57 18.79 10.52
CA ALA A 141 -4.33 17.75 9.53
C ALA A 141 -2.82 17.44 9.47
N LEU A 142 -2.47 16.17 9.61
CA LEU A 142 -1.09 15.68 9.51
C LEU A 142 -1.03 14.56 8.49
N ALA A 143 -0.03 14.61 7.63
CA ALA A 143 0.27 13.54 6.69
C ALA A 143 1.58 12.86 7.06
N PHE A 144 1.60 11.53 7.09
CA PHE A 144 2.81 10.74 7.23
C PHE A 144 3.06 10.00 5.92
N VAL A 145 4.26 10.14 5.39
CA VAL A 145 4.67 9.51 4.13
C VAL A 145 6.12 9.06 4.23
N GLY A 146 6.47 7.93 3.61
CA GLY A 146 7.86 7.51 3.50
C GLY A 146 8.61 8.29 2.41
N ASP A 147 9.92 8.32 2.55
CA ASP A 147 10.83 8.97 1.61
C ASP A 147 10.68 8.46 0.17
N SER A 148 10.63 7.15 -0.03
CA SER A 148 10.42 6.56 -1.36
C SER A 148 9.10 7.03 -1.97
N THR A 149 8.00 6.95 -1.25
CA THR A 149 6.68 7.39 -1.71
C THR A 149 6.65 8.91 -1.95
N PHE A 150 7.31 9.69 -1.10
CA PHE A 150 7.41 11.14 -1.27
C PHE A 150 7.95 11.50 -2.67
N PHE A 151 9.05 10.87 -3.08
CA PHE A 151 9.64 11.12 -4.40
C PHE A 151 8.86 10.46 -5.54
N ALA A 152 8.30 9.28 -5.34
CA ALA A 152 7.61 8.54 -6.40
C ALA A 152 6.24 9.11 -6.76
N SER A 153 5.42 9.45 -5.76
CA SER A 153 4.02 9.84 -5.97
C SER A 153 3.56 11.03 -5.10
N GLY A 154 4.36 11.47 -4.13
CA GLY A 154 3.99 12.54 -3.21
C GLY A 154 4.13 13.95 -3.78
N LEU A 155 5.10 14.19 -4.65
CA LEU A 155 5.43 15.53 -5.16
C LEU A 155 4.25 16.26 -5.82
N PRO A 156 3.44 15.65 -6.68
CA PRO A 156 2.28 16.31 -7.25
C PRO A 156 1.27 16.80 -6.19
N GLY A 157 1.11 16.02 -5.10
CA GLY A 157 0.28 16.42 -3.97
C GLY A 157 0.81 17.67 -3.26
N ILE A 158 2.14 17.81 -3.13
CA ILE A 158 2.77 19.01 -2.56
C ILE A 158 2.54 20.23 -3.44
N VAL A 159 2.74 20.08 -4.76
CA VAL A 159 2.51 21.17 -5.72
C VAL A 159 1.06 21.66 -5.60
N ASN A 160 0.10 20.73 -5.56
CA ASN A 160 -1.31 21.05 -5.39
C ASN A 160 -1.60 21.77 -4.05
N ALA A 161 -0.98 21.32 -2.97
CA ALA A 161 -1.15 21.94 -1.64
C ALA A 161 -0.67 23.39 -1.62
N VAL A 162 0.51 23.64 -2.18
CA VAL A 162 1.10 24.98 -2.26
C VAL A 162 0.23 25.89 -3.13
N TYR A 163 -0.17 25.39 -4.30
CA TYR A 163 -1.01 26.15 -5.24
C TYR A 163 -2.35 26.58 -4.61
N ASN A 164 -2.98 25.70 -3.85
CA ASN A 164 -4.28 25.95 -3.23
C ASN A 164 -4.21 26.54 -1.81
N GLY A 165 -3.01 26.74 -1.25
CA GLY A 165 -2.80 27.32 0.07
C GLY A 165 -3.33 26.44 1.22
N HIS A 166 -3.23 25.12 1.11
CA HIS A 166 -3.68 24.18 2.14
C HIS A 166 -2.77 24.21 3.39
N ASP A 167 -3.39 24.27 4.58
CA ASP A 167 -2.69 24.25 5.87
C ASP A 167 -2.70 22.84 6.47
N PHE A 168 -1.61 22.12 6.34
CA PHE A 168 -1.38 20.82 6.99
C PHE A 168 0.09 20.61 7.28
N THR A 169 0.39 19.64 8.13
CA THR A 169 1.78 19.28 8.45
C THR A 169 2.13 17.98 7.75
N LEU A 170 3.18 17.99 6.93
CA LEU A 170 3.74 16.81 6.29
C LEU A 170 4.94 16.30 7.09
N CYS A 171 4.89 15.02 7.47
CA CYS A 171 5.99 14.29 8.10
C CYS A 171 6.52 13.27 7.10
N VAL A 172 7.68 13.53 6.51
CA VAL A 172 8.38 12.54 5.69
C VAL A 172 9.24 11.68 6.62
N LEU A 173 8.96 10.39 6.66
CA LEU A 173 9.70 9.42 7.45
C LEU A 173 10.81 8.83 6.58
N ASP A 174 11.99 9.41 6.72
CA ASP A 174 13.17 9.04 5.94
C ASP A 174 13.81 7.75 6.49
N SER A 175 13.81 6.73 5.68
CA SER A 175 14.46 5.44 5.94
C SER A 175 15.66 5.19 5.02
N ALA A 176 15.93 6.11 4.09
CA ALA A 176 16.96 6.01 3.05
C ALA A 176 16.84 4.74 2.19
N THR A 177 15.65 4.17 2.09
CA THR A 177 15.39 2.94 1.34
C THR A 177 13.90 2.71 1.17
N THR A 178 13.50 1.97 0.14
CA THR A 178 12.16 1.37 0.02
C THR A 178 12.12 0.10 0.85
N ALA A 179 11.86 0.23 2.18
CA ALA A 179 12.14 -0.80 3.16
C ALA A 179 11.30 -2.08 3.01
N MET A 180 9.96 -1.98 2.93
CA MET A 180 9.07 -3.14 3.01
C MET A 180 9.16 -4.07 1.80
N THR A 181 9.67 -3.61 0.67
CA THR A 181 9.79 -4.39 -0.56
C THR A 181 11.19 -4.97 -0.78
N GLY A 182 12.08 -4.86 0.20
CA GLY A 182 13.41 -5.49 0.17
C GLY A 182 14.59 -4.53 0.14
N GLY A 183 14.41 -3.26 0.48
CA GLY A 183 15.51 -2.32 0.65
C GLY A 183 16.06 -1.75 -0.67
N GLN A 184 15.19 -1.42 -1.62
CA GLN A 184 15.60 -0.85 -2.90
C GLN A 184 15.96 0.63 -2.78
N PRO A 185 16.93 1.12 -3.60
CA PRO A 185 17.17 2.54 -3.77
C PRO A 185 15.95 3.26 -4.36
N HIS A 186 15.82 4.54 -4.05
CA HIS A 186 14.81 5.43 -4.64
C HIS A 186 15.43 6.81 -4.94
N PRO A 187 14.76 7.72 -5.65
CA PRO A 187 15.36 8.99 -6.06
C PRO A 187 15.91 9.86 -4.93
N GLY A 188 15.50 9.65 -3.68
CA GLY A 188 16.03 10.36 -2.50
C GLY A 188 17.30 9.77 -1.92
N THR A 189 17.76 8.59 -2.37
CA THR A 189 18.96 7.94 -1.79
C THR A 189 20.27 8.38 -2.42
N GLY A 190 20.23 9.17 -3.48
CA GLY A 190 21.43 9.59 -4.23
C GLY A 190 22.11 8.47 -5.03
N VAL A 191 21.53 7.27 -5.03
CA VAL A 191 22.01 6.12 -5.82
C VAL A 191 21.03 5.87 -6.95
N THR A 192 21.55 5.72 -8.17
CA THR A 192 20.73 5.36 -9.34
C THR A 192 20.85 3.88 -9.64
N LEU A 193 19.89 3.32 -10.42
CA LEU A 193 19.97 1.94 -10.90
C LEU A 193 21.15 1.70 -11.84
N MET A 194 21.76 2.79 -12.32
CA MET A 194 22.92 2.76 -13.22
C MET A 194 24.26 2.93 -12.48
N GLY A 195 24.24 3.10 -11.17
CA GLY A 195 25.41 3.29 -10.30
C GLY A 195 25.71 4.73 -9.98
#